data_e82fbc02ab0854e1df7e1bb214623eed
#
_entry.id   e82fbc02ab0854e1df7e1bb214623eed
#
_cell.length_a   1.000
_cell.length_b   1.000
_cell.length_c   1.000
_cell.angle_alpha   90.00
_cell.angle_beta   90.00
_cell.angle_gamma   90.00
#
_symmetry.space_group_name_H-M   'P 1'
#
loop_
_entity.id
_entity.type
_entity.pdbx_description
1 polymer ?
#
loop_
_entity_poly.entity_id
_entity_poly.type
_entity_poly.pdbx_seq_one_letter_code
_entity_poly.pdbx_strand_id
1 'polypeptide(L)'
;GLPSYVSLLRMTRSGGPNFLGAPYAPFVIKESPNGKDFKVRDVSIPKGIVDARADNRRHLRKSLDRLKRIQDKAANDPAVSIDEFYQQGYQLVYSEKAQAAFDISSEPEKTREKYGRHDFGQRLLLARRLTEVGVPFVTVYYGGWDHHVDIFPKLKDTYLPPLDQGMAALMEDLHERGTSENTLVVCLGEFGRTPKINTRKGRDHWSFAMSVMMGGAGVPAGQIVGATDVKGYYANENVYSPKDFVASLYTKMGIDHGQILHTPVGRPVQLIDKGRLIKEIFA
;
A
#
# COMPACT_ATOMS: atom_id res chain seq x y z
N GLY A 1 17.38 -6.52 -2.15
CA GLY A 1 16.67 -5.27 -1.87
C GLY A 1 15.29 -5.52 -1.32
N LEU A 2 14.70 -4.50 -0.74
CA LEU A 2 13.30 -4.53 -0.30
C LEU A 2 12.38 -4.42 -1.53
N PRO A 3 11.17 -5.01 -1.48
CA PRO A 3 10.17 -4.79 -2.51
C PRO A 3 9.84 -3.29 -2.63
N SER A 4 9.64 -2.80 -3.84
CA SER A 4 9.21 -1.42 -4.06
C SER A 4 7.75 -1.17 -3.71
N TYR A 5 6.95 -2.22 -3.64
CA TYR A 5 5.54 -2.16 -3.27
C TYR A 5 5.16 -3.35 -2.38
N VAL A 6 4.64 -3.09 -1.20
CA VAL A 6 4.12 -4.10 -0.26
C VAL A 6 2.64 -3.89 -0.03
N SER A 7 1.84 -4.95 -0.09
CA SER A 7 0.41 -4.93 0.20
C SER A 7 0.08 -5.83 1.38
N LEU A 8 -0.47 -5.23 2.44
CA LEU A 8 -0.79 -5.91 3.70
C LEU A 8 -2.24 -6.38 3.69
N LEU A 9 -2.42 -7.66 3.86
CA LEU A 9 -3.59 -8.51 3.80
C LEU A 9 -3.86 -9.08 2.41
N ARG A 10 -4.05 -8.28 1.40
CA ARG A 10 -4.34 -8.73 0.03
C ARG A 10 -4.06 -7.64 -0.99
N MET A 11 -3.81 -8.04 -2.19
CA MET A 11 -3.86 -7.14 -3.34
C MET A 11 -5.33 -6.78 -3.62
N THR A 12 -5.63 -5.50 -3.80
CA THR A 12 -6.96 -5.06 -4.23
C THR A 12 -7.24 -5.51 -5.66
N ARG A 13 -8.51 -5.54 -6.08
CA ARG A 13 -8.91 -5.99 -7.42
C ARG A 13 -8.17 -5.26 -8.54
N SER A 14 -7.89 -3.97 -8.36
CA SER A 14 -7.21 -3.12 -9.35
C SER A 14 -5.76 -2.80 -8.97
N GLY A 15 -5.23 -3.40 -7.89
CA GLY A 15 -3.89 -3.11 -7.36
C GLY A 15 -2.76 -3.93 -8.01
N GLY A 16 -3.06 -4.69 -9.05
CA GLY A 16 -2.07 -5.46 -9.79
C GLY A 16 -1.29 -4.63 -10.81
N PRO A 17 -0.19 -5.17 -11.35
CA PRO A 17 0.74 -4.45 -12.21
C PRO A 17 0.21 -4.21 -13.63
N ASN A 18 -0.92 -4.82 -13.99
CA ASN A 18 -1.54 -4.71 -15.31
C ASN A 18 -0.51 -4.93 -16.45
N PHE A 19 -0.46 -4.03 -17.45
CA PHE A 19 0.45 -4.12 -18.60
C PHE A 19 1.93 -3.90 -18.23
N LEU A 20 2.24 -3.39 -17.04
CA LEU A 20 3.61 -3.23 -16.57
C LEU A 20 4.30 -4.58 -16.30
N GLY A 21 3.50 -5.62 -16.08
CA GLY A 21 4.00 -6.98 -15.88
C GLY A 21 4.37 -7.31 -14.43
N ALA A 22 4.64 -8.57 -14.23
CA ALA A 22 4.82 -9.17 -12.90
C ALA A 22 5.92 -8.54 -12.01
N PRO A 23 7.05 -7.98 -12.51
CA PRO A 23 8.05 -7.30 -11.69
C PRO A 23 7.50 -6.11 -10.87
N TYR A 24 6.40 -5.54 -11.31
CA TYR A 24 5.73 -4.41 -10.64
C TYR A 24 4.56 -4.84 -9.73
N ALA A 25 4.35 -6.15 -9.57
CA ALA A 25 3.33 -6.66 -8.66
C ALA A 25 3.70 -6.37 -7.19
N PRO A 26 2.71 -6.10 -6.31
CA PRO A 26 2.98 -5.95 -4.89
C PRO A 26 3.47 -7.26 -4.27
N PHE A 27 4.40 -7.16 -3.33
CA PHE A 27 4.67 -8.23 -2.38
C PHE A 27 3.53 -8.29 -1.37
N VAL A 28 2.76 -9.38 -1.37
CA VAL A 28 1.54 -9.50 -0.56
C VAL A 28 1.80 -10.28 0.71
N ILE A 29 1.57 -9.67 1.87
CA ILE A 29 1.62 -10.30 3.18
C ILE A 29 0.21 -10.55 3.66
N LYS A 30 -0.21 -11.81 3.64
CA LYS A 30 -1.58 -12.23 4.02
C LYS A 30 -1.72 -12.48 5.51
N GLU A 31 -0.64 -12.88 6.14
CA GLU A 31 -0.57 -13.23 7.55
C GLU A 31 -0.90 -12.01 8.43
N SER A 32 -1.51 -12.27 9.59
CA SER A 32 -1.79 -11.22 10.56
C SER A 32 -0.56 -10.92 11.43
N PRO A 33 -0.05 -9.68 11.43
CA PRO A 33 1.05 -9.32 12.33
C PRO A 33 0.67 -9.36 13.82
N ASN A 34 -0.63 -9.46 14.12
CA ASN A 34 -1.11 -9.63 15.49
C ASN A 34 -1.02 -11.09 16.00
N GLY A 35 -0.78 -12.04 15.11
CA GLY A 35 -0.64 -13.45 15.47
C GLY A 35 0.60 -13.73 16.30
N LYS A 36 0.51 -14.70 17.24
CA LYS A 36 1.64 -15.09 18.11
C LYS A 36 2.84 -15.61 17.33
N ASP A 37 2.59 -16.31 16.24
CA ASP A 37 3.60 -16.93 15.39
C ASP A 37 3.75 -16.22 14.04
N PHE A 38 3.54 -14.89 14.02
CA PHE A 38 3.65 -14.13 12.80
C PHE A 38 5.04 -14.30 12.17
N LYS A 39 5.04 -14.77 10.95
CA LYS A 39 6.23 -14.87 10.10
C LYS A 39 5.79 -14.58 8.67
N VAL A 40 6.54 -13.74 8.01
CA VAL A 40 6.31 -13.48 6.59
C VAL A 40 6.89 -14.63 5.79
N ARG A 41 6.06 -15.29 4.99
CA ARG A 41 6.53 -16.33 4.05
C ARG A 41 7.52 -15.72 3.07
N ASP A 42 8.44 -16.54 2.60
CA ASP A 42 9.43 -16.16 1.58
C ASP A 42 10.44 -15.05 2.01
N VAL A 43 10.44 -14.65 3.29
CA VAL A 43 11.44 -13.75 3.89
C VAL A 43 12.40 -14.52 4.81
N SER A 44 12.15 -15.78 5.09
CA SER A 44 13.02 -16.63 5.91
C SER A 44 13.50 -17.85 5.15
N ILE A 45 14.76 -18.26 5.41
CA ILE A 45 15.29 -19.50 4.86
C ILE A 45 14.47 -20.67 5.40
N PRO A 46 13.94 -21.57 4.54
CA PRO A 46 13.19 -22.73 4.99
C PRO A 46 14.02 -23.61 5.95
N LYS A 47 13.37 -24.13 6.99
CA LYS A 47 14.00 -25.05 7.95
C LYS A 47 14.68 -26.20 7.19
N GLY A 48 15.98 -26.44 7.49
CA GLY A 48 16.77 -27.53 6.88
C GLY A 48 17.56 -27.13 5.62
N ILE A 49 17.49 -25.89 5.17
CA ILE A 49 18.40 -25.34 4.17
C ILE A 49 19.47 -24.53 4.90
N VAL A 50 20.69 -25.05 4.89
CA VAL A 50 21.87 -24.30 5.36
C VAL A 50 22.34 -23.35 4.28
N ASP A 51 22.95 -22.21 4.68
CA ASP A 51 23.40 -21.15 3.77
C ASP A 51 24.24 -21.66 2.60
N ALA A 52 25.19 -22.57 2.85
CA ALA A 52 26.00 -23.20 1.82
C ALA A 52 25.17 -23.94 0.75
N ARG A 53 24.04 -24.55 1.13
CA ARG A 53 23.14 -25.23 0.18
C ARG A 53 22.32 -24.26 -0.66
N ALA A 54 21.95 -23.12 -0.05
CA ALA A 54 21.25 -22.05 -0.74
C ALA A 54 22.19 -21.37 -1.75
N ASP A 55 23.44 -21.10 -1.38
CA ASP A 55 24.46 -20.54 -2.26
C ASP A 55 24.82 -21.48 -3.41
N ASN A 56 24.97 -22.78 -3.14
CA ASN A 56 25.19 -23.78 -4.20
C ASN A 56 24.04 -23.83 -5.22
N ARG A 57 22.78 -23.73 -4.77
CA ARG A 57 21.62 -23.63 -5.66
C ARG A 57 21.67 -22.36 -6.52
N ARG A 58 22.09 -21.23 -5.93
CA ARG A 58 22.27 -19.96 -6.62
C ARG A 58 23.36 -20.05 -7.69
N HIS A 59 24.50 -20.65 -7.37
CA HIS A 59 25.60 -20.85 -8.31
C HIS A 59 25.21 -21.80 -9.45
N LEU A 60 24.59 -22.93 -9.15
CA LEU A 60 24.11 -23.89 -10.13
C LEU A 60 23.13 -23.25 -11.11
N ARG A 61 22.16 -22.49 -10.58
CA ARG A 61 21.18 -21.79 -11.40
C ARG A 61 21.85 -20.75 -12.31
N LYS A 62 22.74 -19.89 -11.77
CA LYS A 62 23.49 -18.92 -12.58
C LYS A 62 24.28 -19.59 -13.72
N SER A 63 24.85 -20.77 -13.47
CA SER A 63 25.57 -21.50 -14.46
C SER A 63 24.65 -22.04 -15.57
N LEU A 64 23.46 -22.55 -15.22
CA LEU A 64 22.46 -23.04 -16.17
C LEU A 64 21.86 -21.87 -16.98
N ASP A 65 21.56 -20.74 -16.35
CA ASP A 65 21.02 -19.54 -17.01
C ASP A 65 22.04 -18.93 -17.98
N ARG A 66 23.34 -18.98 -17.64
CA ARG A 66 24.43 -18.55 -18.54
C ARG A 66 24.51 -19.38 -19.79
N LEU A 67 24.28 -20.67 -19.70
CA LEU A 67 24.23 -21.58 -20.86
C LEU A 67 23.01 -21.30 -21.75
N LYS A 68 21.85 -20.99 -21.16
CA LYS A 68 20.65 -20.61 -21.92
C LYS A 68 20.81 -19.26 -22.64
N ARG A 69 21.36 -18.25 -22.00
CA ARG A 69 21.55 -16.90 -22.57
C ARG A 69 22.53 -16.88 -23.78
N ILE A 70 23.38 -17.89 -23.91
CA ILE A 70 24.22 -18.02 -25.08
C ILE A 70 23.40 -18.47 -26.31
N GLN A 71 22.24 -19.13 -26.09
CA GLN A 71 21.35 -19.59 -27.15
C GLN A 71 20.21 -18.61 -27.47
N ASP A 72 19.75 -17.80 -26.49
CA ASP A 72 18.61 -16.90 -26.64
C ASP A 72 19.07 -15.44 -26.82
N LYS A 73 19.24 -15.00 -28.04
CA LYS A 73 19.44 -13.57 -28.42
C LYS A 73 18.12 -12.77 -28.47
N ALA A 74 17.03 -13.26 -27.90
CA ALA A 74 15.71 -12.60 -27.97
C ALA A 74 15.47 -11.70 -26.74
N ALA A 75 15.44 -10.39 -26.95
CA ALA A 75 15.26 -9.34 -25.95
C ALA A 75 13.86 -9.29 -25.26
N ASN A 76 12.97 -10.27 -25.48
CA ASN A 76 11.60 -10.30 -24.97
C ASN A 76 11.24 -11.64 -24.30
N ASP A 77 12.19 -12.34 -23.71
CA ASP A 77 11.91 -13.63 -23.06
C ASP A 77 11.26 -13.41 -21.67
N PRO A 78 10.07 -13.97 -21.41
CA PRO A 78 9.45 -14.00 -20.08
C PRO A 78 10.34 -14.61 -19.00
N ALA A 79 11.33 -15.43 -19.36
CA ALA A 79 12.30 -15.99 -18.43
C ALA A 79 13.21 -14.93 -17.79
N VAL A 80 13.44 -13.78 -18.43
CA VAL A 80 14.22 -12.68 -17.85
C VAL A 80 13.49 -12.08 -16.65
N SER A 81 12.18 -11.93 -16.73
CA SER A 81 11.34 -11.45 -15.60
C SER A 81 11.40 -12.40 -14.40
N ILE A 82 11.43 -13.72 -14.64
CA ILE A 82 11.58 -14.74 -13.61
C ILE A 82 12.92 -14.59 -12.88
N ASP A 83 13.97 -14.24 -13.59
CA ASP A 83 15.31 -14.06 -13.01
C ASP A 83 15.37 -12.85 -12.06
N GLU A 84 14.77 -11.75 -12.43
CA GLU A 84 14.65 -10.56 -11.57
C GLU A 84 13.85 -10.86 -10.29
N PHE A 85 12.76 -11.60 -10.37
CA PHE A 85 12.00 -12.04 -9.21
C PHE A 85 12.81 -12.91 -8.25
N TYR A 86 13.56 -13.85 -8.80
CA TYR A 86 14.43 -14.68 -7.98
C TYR A 86 15.53 -13.86 -7.30
N GLN A 87 16.12 -12.89 -7.99
CA GLN A 87 17.12 -11.99 -7.39
C GLN A 87 16.51 -11.14 -6.28
N GLN A 88 15.34 -10.57 -6.50
CA GLN A 88 14.60 -9.81 -5.47
C GLN A 88 14.26 -10.71 -4.27
N GLY A 89 13.74 -11.93 -4.52
CA GLY A 89 13.42 -12.88 -3.47
C GLY A 89 14.66 -13.30 -2.66
N TYR A 90 15.78 -13.57 -3.32
CA TYR A 90 17.04 -13.86 -2.64
C TYR A 90 17.53 -12.68 -1.80
N GLN A 91 17.52 -11.47 -2.36
CA GLN A 91 17.92 -10.28 -1.62
C GLN A 91 17.05 -10.04 -0.40
N LEU A 92 15.75 -10.33 -0.49
CA LEU A 92 14.81 -10.21 0.61
C LEU A 92 15.13 -11.21 1.73
N VAL A 93 15.35 -12.49 1.36
CA VAL A 93 15.63 -13.58 2.31
C VAL A 93 16.97 -13.41 3.05
N TYR A 94 17.98 -12.84 2.39
CA TYR A 94 19.32 -12.65 2.96
C TYR A 94 19.59 -11.26 3.50
N SER A 95 18.65 -10.34 3.41
CA SER A 95 18.79 -9.00 3.98
C SER A 95 18.37 -8.99 5.45
N GLU A 96 19.33 -8.89 6.36
CA GLU A 96 19.07 -8.70 7.79
C GLU A 96 18.15 -7.49 8.03
N LYS A 97 18.36 -6.41 7.29
CA LYS A 97 17.51 -5.21 7.36
C LYS A 97 16.07 -5.50 6.97
N ALA A 98 15.86 -6.33 5.92
CA ALA A 98 14.51 -6.73 5.53
C ALA A 98 13.87 -7.64 6.58
N GLN A 99 14.60 -8.65 7.06
CA GLN A 99 14.11 -9.57 8.10
C GLN A 99 13.74 -8.80 9.38
N ALA A 100 14.60 -7.88 9.82
CA ALA A 100 14.33 -7.03 10.98
C ALA A 100 13.08 -6.15 10.77
N ALA A 101 12.86 -5.61 9.56
CA ALA A 101 11.68 -4.79 9.27
C ALA A 101 10.37 -5.59 9.40
N PHE A 102 10.38 -6.85 8.98
CA PHE A 102 9.21 -7.73 9.10
C PHE A 102 9.01 -8.30 10.51
N ASP A 103 10.01 -8.26 11.36
CA ASP A 103 9.90 -8.74 12.74
C ASP A 103 9.24 -7.72 13.66
N ILE A 104 7.91 -7.71 13.66
CA ILE A 104 7.12 -6.85 14.54
C ILE A 104 7.27 -7.20 16.03
N SER A 105 7.78 -8.40 16.36
CA SER A 105 7.96 -8.81 17.75
C SER A 105 9.09 -8.05 18.44
N SER A 106 9.98 -7.44 17.70
CA SER A 106 11.04 -6.55 18.18
C SER A 106 10.56 -5.19 18.66
N GLU A 107 9.30 -4.81 18.35
CA GLU A 107 8.71 -3.56 18.85
C GLU A 107 8.33 -3.67 20.33
N PRO A 108 8.55 -2.60 21.12
CA PRO A 108 8.11 -2.55 22.51
C PRO A 108 6.62 -2.85 22.65
N GLU A 109 6.22 -3.60 23.67
CA GLU A 109 4.81 -3.93 23.91
C GLU A 109 3.94 -2.66 24.00
N LYS A 110 4.44 -1.62 24.68
CA LYS A 110 3.75 -0.32 24.75
C LYS A 110 3.46 0.28 23.38
N THR A 111 4.39 0.17 22.44
CA THR A 111 4.18 0.63 21.05
C THR A 111 3.11 -0.21 20.35
N ARG A 112 3.19 -1.53 20.50
CA ARG A 112 2.22 -2.44 19.92
C ARG A 112 0.80 -2.22 20.47
N GLU A 113 0.68 -1.92 21.77
CA GLU A 113 -0.59 -1.56 22.41
C GLU A 113 -1.11 -0.20 21.94
N LYS A 114 -0.23 0.80 21.75
CA LYS A 114 -0.59 2.13 21.23
C LYS A 114 -1.30 2.01 19.87
N TYR A 115 -0.78 1.18 18.96
CA TYR A 115 -1.41 0.89 17.66
C TYR A 115 -2.68 0.03 17.76
N GLY A 116 -2.90 -0.63 18.89
CA GLY A 116 -3.97 -1.61 19.12
C GLY A 116 -3.57 -3.04 18.79
N ARG A 117 -3.86 -3.97 19.72
CA ARG A 117 -3.59 -5.40 19.59
C ARG A 117 -4.66 -6.10 18.73
N HIS A 118 -4.89 -5.56 17.54
CA HIS A 118 -5.78 -6.09 16.51
C HIS A 118 -5.10 -6.01 15.13
N ASP A 119 -5.62 -6.76 14.17
CA ASP A 119 -5.01 -6.94 12.85
C ASP A 119 -4.68 -5.63 12.14
N PHE A 120 -5.61 -4.68 12.15
CA PHE A 120 -5.42 -3.42 11.43
C PHE A 120 -4.31 -2.57 12.06
N GLY A 121 -4.32 -2.38 13.38
CA GLY A 121 -3.30 -1.59 14.07
C GLY A 121 -1.90 -2.20 13.92
N GLN A 122 -1.78 -3.53 14.03
CA GLN A 122 -0.49 -4.19 13.85
C GLN A 122 -0.01 -4.18 12.39
N ARG A 123 -0.93 -4.11 11.40
CA ARG A 123 -0.55 -3.86 10.00
C ARG A 123 -0.08 -2.43 9.77
N LEU A 124 -0.68 -1.44 10.41
CA LEU A 124 -0.18 -0.05 10.35
C LEU A 124 1.21 0.07 10.98
N LEU A 125 1.46 -0.59 12.11
CA LEU A 125 2.78 -0.67 12.72
C LEU A 125 3.80 -1.32 11.78
N LEU A 126 3.44 -2.43 11.12
CA LEU A 126 4.29 -3.06 10.12
C LEU A 126 4.54 -2.14 8.92
N ALA A 127 3.53 -1.40 8.46
CA ALA A 127 3.68 -0.43 7.37
C ALA A 127 4.69 0.66 7.73
N ARG A 128 4.63 1.23 8.93
CA ARG A 128 5.60 2.20 9.43
C ARG A 128 7.02 1.62 9.41
N ARG A 129 7.24 0.40 9.90
CA ARG A 129 8.55 -0.27 9.88
C ARG A 129 9.09 -0.45 8.47
N LEU A 130 8.22 -0.83 7.54
CA LEU A 130 8.60 -1.02 6.13
C LEU A 130 9.01 0.29 5.46
N THR A 131 8.29 1.39 5.74
CA THR A 131 8.67 2.71 5.20
C THR A 131 9.96 3.22 5.80
N GLU A 132 10.23 3.01 7.09
CA GLU A 132 11.50 3.37 7.75
C GLU A 132 12.72 2.69 7.12
N VAL A 133 12.59 1.47 6.64
CA VAL A 133 13.70 0.77 5.97
C VAL A 133 13.79 1.06 4.47
N GLY A 134 12.88 1.89 3.93
CA GLY A 134 12.91 2.41 2.58
C GLY A 134 12.00 1.70 1.59
N VAL A 135 10.94 1.00 2.03
CA VAL A 135 9.85 0.57 1.13
C VAL A 135 9.04 1.79 0.70
N PRO A 136 9.06 2.18 -0.58
CA PRO A 136 8.48 3.46 -0.98
C PRO A 136 6.95 3.46 -1.04
N PHE A 137 6.31 2.29 -1.15
CA PHE A 137 4.86 2.20 -1.25
C PHE A 137 4.30 1.02 -0.48
N VAL A 138 3.43 1.30 0.50
CA VAL A 138 2.78 0.28 1.32
C VAL A 138 1.28 0.51 1.33
N THR A 139 0.49 -0.50 0.97
CA THR A 139 -0.97 -0.47 1.15
C THR A 139 -1.39 -1.32 2.34
N VAL A 140 -2.26 -0.77 3.17
CA VAL A 140 -2.90 -1.48 4.27
C VAL A 140 -4.38 -1.61 3.97
N TYR A 141 -4.84 -2.84 3.74
CA TYR A 141 -6.24 -3.08 3.46
C TYR A 141 -7.03 -3.31 4.75
N TYR A 142 -8.06 -2.48 4.95
CA TYR A 142 -9.01 -2.64 6.05
C TYR A 142 -10.41 -2.83 5.47
N GLY A 143 -10.80 -4.09 5.29
CA GLY A 143 -12.07 -4.46 4.66
C GLY A 143 -13.26 -4.47 5.62
N GLY A 144 -14.44 -4.74 5.06
CA GLY A 144 -15.66 -4.91 5.83
C GLY A 144 -16.53 -3.67 5.96
N TRP A 145 -16.23 -2.59 5.24
CA TRP A 145 -16.96 -1.31 5.33
C TRP A 145 -18.26 -1.22 4.52
N ASP A 146 -18.60 -2.26 3.78
CA ASP A 146 -19.79 -2.30 2.90
C ASP A 146 -21.08 -2.58 3.69
N HIS A 147 -21.54 -1.58 4.45
CA HIS A 147 -22.64 -1.73 5.40
C HIS A 147 -23.99 -1.25 4.84
N HIS A 148 -24.65 -2.13 4.11
CA HIS A 148 -26.03 -1.95 3.64
C HIS A 148 -27.09 -2.23 4.70
N VAL A 149 -26.70 -2.73 5.88
CA VAL A 149 -27.58 -3.12 6.98
C VAL A 149 -26.94 -2.72 8.30
N ASP A 150 -27.71 -2.11 9.20
CA ASP A 150 -27.32 -1.78 10.58
C ASP A 150 -25.93 -1.11 10.68
N ILE A 151 -25.71 -0.04 9.89
CA ILE A 151 -24.42 0.61 9.75
C ILE A 151 -23.91 1.21 11.08
N PHE A 152 -24.80 1.82 11.88
CA PHE A 152 -24.38 2.60 13.05
C PHE A 152 -23.73 1.75 14.15
N PRO A 153 -24.32 0.63 14.63
CA PRO A 153 -23.65 -0.21 15.62
C PRO A 153 -22.37 -0.83 15.05
N LYS A 154 -22.35 -1.25 13.79
CA LYS A 154 -21.13 -1.80 13.17
C LYS A 154 -20.00 -0.80 13.13
N LEU A 155 -20.26 0.44 12.70
CA LEU A 155 -19.24 1.50 12.70
C LEU A 155 -18.80 1.81 14.12
N LYS A 156 -19.73 2.07 15.03
CA LYS A 156 -19.45 2.49 16.41
C LYS A 156 -18.65 1.45 17.19
N ASP A 157 -19.04 0.19 17.10
CA ASP A 157 -18.55 -0.82 18.02
C ASP A 157 -17.43 -1.69 17.40
N THR A 158 -17.32 -1.74 16.07
CA THR A 158 -16.40 -2.67 15.40
C THR A 158 -15.35 -2.01 14.54
N TYR A 159 -15.73 -1.04 13.68
CA TYR A 159 -14.81 -0.55 12.64
C TYR A 159 -14.12 0.76 12.96
N LEU A 160 -14.83 1.72 13.54
CA LEU A 160 -14.24 3.03 13.87
C LEU A 160 -13.22 2.97 15.01
N PRO A 161 -13.43 2.26 16.13
CA PRO A 161 -12.44 2.25 17.21
C PRO A 161 -11.06 1.74 16.77
N PRO A 162 -10.92 0.61 16.04
CA PRO A 162 -9.62 0.19 15.53
C PRO A 162 -9.03 1.15 14.50
N LEU A 163 -9.86 1.78 13.66
CA LEU A 163 -9.39 2.78 12.68
C LEU A 163 -8.82 4.00 13.39
N ASP A 164 -9.56 4.56 14.31
CA ASP A 164 -9.18 5.74 15.08
C ASP A 164 -7.88 5.50 15.84
N GLN A 165 -7.83 4.45 16.66
CA GLN A 165 -6.65 4.09 17.43
C GLN A 165 -5.42 3.87 16.54
N GLY A 166 -5.54 3.08 15.49
CA GLY A 166 -4.42 2.73 14.64
C GLY A 166 -3.89 3.91 13.83
N MET A 167 -4.79 4.74 13.29
CA MET A 167 -4.40 5.93 12.51
C MET A 167 -3.79 7.01 13.39
N ALA A 168 -4.36 7.29 14.57
CA ALA A 168 -3.77 8.22 15.53
C ALA A 168 -2.37 7.78 15.93
N ALA A 169 -2.21 6.51 16.31
CA ALA A 169 -0.90 5.95 16.67
C ALA A 169 0.12 6.06 15.53
N LEU A 170 -0.28 5.79 14.28
CA LEU A 170 0.60 5.92 13.12
C LEU A 170 1.07 7.36 12.93
N MET A 171 0.16 8.34 12.97
CA MET A 171 0.51 9.75 12.76
C MET A 171 1.41 10.28 13.88
N GLU A 172 1.12 9.94 15.13
CA GLU A 172 1.95 10.30 16.27
C GLU A 172 3.35 9.67 16.19
N ASP A 173 3.45 8.37 15.88
CA ASP A 173 4.72 7.63 15.79
C ASP A 173 5.60 8.18 14.66
N LEU A 174 5.02 8.50 13.48
CA LEU A 174 5.73 9.16 12.38
C LEU A 174 6.26 10.54 12.80
N HIS A 175 5.48 11.31 13.56
CA HIS A 175 5.88 12.61 14.06
C HIS A 175 7.01 12.50 15.11
N GLU A 176 6.83 11.65 16.12
CA GLU A 176 7.81 11.40 17.20
C GLU A 176 9.16 10.91 16.64
N ARG A 177 9.16 10.18 15.53
CA ARG A 177 10.36 9.67 14.83
C ARG A 177 10.96 10.66 13.82
N GLY A 178 10.32 11.80 13.59
CA GLY A 178 10.75 12.78 12.59
C GLY A 178 10.64 12.30 11.15
N THR A 179 9.80 11.29 10.89
CA THR A 179 9.61 10.71 9.54
C THR A 179 8.33 11.20 8.84
N SER A 180 7.52 12.00 9.53
CA SER A 180 6.28 12.56 8.98
C SER A 180 6.48 13.41 7.73
N GLU A 181 7.61 14.15 7.64
CA GLU A 181 7.92 14.98 6.47
C GLU A 181 8.21 14.19 5.19
N ASN A 182 8.60 12.91 5.34
CA ASN A 182 8.97 12.04 4.23
C ASN A 182 7.98 10.89 4.01
N THR A 183 6.88 10.87 4.77
CA THR A 183 5.87 9.81 4.68
C THR A 183 4.49 10.40 4.47
N LEU A 184 3.92 10.15 3.30
CA LEU A 184 2.54 10.53 3.00
C LEU A 184 1.60 9.41 3.43
N VAL A 185 0.66 9.71 4.30
CA VAL A 185 -0.41 8.79 4.74
C VAL A 185 -1.72 9.20 4.07
N VAL A 186 -2.36 8.24 3.40
CA VAL A 186 -3.64 8.45 2.73
C VAL A 186 -4.62 7.37 3.18
N CYS A 187 -5.79 7.79 3.67
CA CYS A 187 -6.88 6.89 4.04
C CYS A 187 -8.12 7.22 3.21
N LEU A 188 -8.60 6.26 2.44
CA LEU A 188 -9.73 6.42 1.53
C LEU A 188 -10.49 5.11 1.31
N GLY A 189 -11.73 5.23 0.82
CA GLY A 189 -12.48 4.15 0.20
C GLY A 189 -12.55 4.31 -1.31
N GLU A 190 -13.28 3.40 -1.97
CA GLU A 190 -13.48 3.43 -3.42
C GLU A 190 -14.51 4.48 -3.87
N PHE A 191 -15.50 4.77 -3.04
CA PHE A 191 -16.55 5.78 -3.22
C PHE A 191 -17.25 6.09 -1.90
N GLY A 192 -18.11 7.10 -1.88
CA GLY A 192 -18.90 7.47 -0.71
C GLY A 192 -20.11 6.60 -0.47
N ARG A 193 -20.91 6.98 0.51
CA ARG A 193 -22.15 6.30 0.89
C ARG A 193 -23.33 7.26 0.85
N THR A 194 -24.53 6.75 0.54
CA THR A 194 -25.74 7.59 0.49
C THR A 194 -25.94 8.39 1.77
N PRO A 195 -26.21 9.71 1.71
CA PRO A 195 -26.63 10.49 2.88
C PRO A 195 -27.92 9.94 3.50
N LYS A 196 -28.84 9.48 2.66
CA LYS A 196 -30.09 8.86 3.11
C LYS A 196 -29.82 7.44 3.64
N ILE A 197 -30.33 7.15 4.83
CA ILE A 197 -30.36 5.81 5.42
C ILE A 197 -31.44 4.99 4.72
N ASN A 198 -31.11 3.78 4.29
CA ASN A 198 -32.04 2.87 3.67
C ASN A 198 -32.96 2.19 4.72
N THR A 199 -33.94 1.43 4.24
CA THR A 199 -34.97 0.74 5.09
C THR A 199 -34.36 -0.32 6.02
N ARG A 200 -33.12 -0.77 5.74
CA ARG A 200 -32.39 -1.75 6.56
C ARG A 200 -31.40 -1.07 7.53
N LYS A 201 -31.55 0.25 7.77
CA LYS A 201 -30.67 1.04 8.62
C LYS A 201 -29.20 1.08 8.16
N GLY A 202 -28.96 0.90 6.87
CA GLY A 202 -27.66 0.95 6.22
C GLY A 202 -27.52 2.12 5.26
N ARG A 203 -26.37 2.20 4.59
CA ARG A 203 -26.10 3.16 3.51
C ARG A 203 -25.69 2.41 2.26
N ASP A 204 -26.19 2.85 1.12
CA ASP A 204 -25.85 2.26 -0.18
C ASP A 204 -24.67 3.00 -0.84
N HIS A 205 -24.17 2.47 -1.94
CA HIS A 205 -23.08 3.06 -2.70
C HIS A 205 -23.47 4.43 -3.26
N TRP A 206 -22.54 5.40 -3.18
CA TRP A 206 -22.77 6.74 -3.67
C TRP A 206 -21.49 7.36 -4.20
N SER A 207 -21.37 7.49 -5.52
CA SER A 207 -20.14 7.93 -6.19
C SER A 207 -20.03 9.46 -6.38
N PHE A 208 -21.07 10.23 -6.02
CA PHE A 208 -21.11 11.68 -6.27
C PHE A 208 -20.44 12.53 -5.19
N ALA A 209 -20.11 11.92 -4.05
CA ALA A 209 -19.33 12.55 -3.00
C ALA A 209 -18.62 11.49 -2.17
N MET A 210 -17.34 11.73 -1.87
CA MET A 210 -16.55 10.90 -0.95
C MET A 210 -15.55 11.78 -0.20
N SER A 211 -15.02 11.25 0.90
CA SER A 211 -13.99 11.92 1.68
C SER A 211 -12.69 11.12 1.64
N VAL A 212 -11.57 11.84 1.63
CA VAL A 212 -10.22 11.29 1.74
C VAL A 212 -9.54 11.99 2.91
N MET A 213 -8.83 11.23 3.75
CA MET A 213 -7.97 11.79 4.79
C MET A 213 -6.51 11.66 4.36
N MET A 214 -5.75 12.74 4.49
CA MET A 214 -4.32 12.79 4.16
C MET A 214 -3.54 13.45 5.29
N GLY A 215 -2.29 13.02 5.46
CA GLY A 215 -1.37 13.65 6.41
C GLY A 215 0.08 13.26 6.12
N GLY A 216 1.01 14.04 6.65
CA GLY A 216 2.44 13.87 6.41
C GLY A 216 2.94 14.43 5.06
N ALA A 217 4.22 14.28 4.79
CA ALA A 217 4.91 14.78 3.60
C ALA A 217 4.62 16.28 3.30
N GLY A 218 4.54 17.12 4.34
CA GLY A 218 4.24 18.55 4.20
C GLY A 218 2.81 18.86 3.72
N VAL A 219 1.85 17.95 3.89
CA VAL A 219 0.43 18.27 3.71
C VAL A 219 -0.02 19.15 4.89
N PRO A 220 -0.55 20.35 4.65
CA PRO A 220 -0.98 21.24 5.73
C PRO A 220 -2.05 20.61 6.61
N ALA A 221 -1.83 20.62 7.93
CA ALA A 221 -2.73 20.01 8.89
C ALA A 221 -3.97 20.89 9.16
N GLY A 222 -5.06 20.26 9.59
CA GLY A 222 -6.28 20.95 10.06
C GLY A 222 -7.13 21.57 8.95
N GLN A 223 -6.87 21.28 7.70
CA GLN A 223 -7.64 21.78 6.57
C GLN A 223 -8.80 20.87 6.21
N ILE A 224 -9.88 21.49 5.75
CA ILE A 224 -10.97 20.81 5.05
C ILE A 224 -11.02 21.39 3.64
N VAL A 225 -10.88 20.55 2.63
CA VAL A 225 -10.86 20.93 1.21
C VAL A 225 -12.11 20.40 0.54
N GLY A 226 -12.93 21.30 0.03
CA GLY A 226 -14.21 20.99 -0.59
C GLY A 226 -15.35 20.80 0.39
N ALA A 227 -16.56 20.87 -0.15
CA ALA A 227 -17.79 20.66 0.59
C ALA A 227 -18.86 19.99 -0.28
N THR A 228 -19.86 19.42 0.37
CA THR A 228 -21.07 18.94 -0.29
C THR A 228 -22.17 19.98 -0.24
N ASP A 229 -23.24 19.75 -1.00
CA ASP A 229 -24.51 20.47 -0.80
C ASP A 229 -25.05 20.25 0.63
N VAL A 230 -26.02 21.05 1.02
CA VAL A 230 -26.61 21.02 2.39
C VAL A 230 -27.22 19.66 2.77
N LYS A 231 -27.52 18.81 1.81
CA LYS A 231 -28.05 17.46 2.03
C LYS A 231 -26.99 16.37 1.97
N GLY A 232 -25.75 16.72 1.64
CA GLY A 232 -24.62 15.78 1.55
C GLY A 232 -24.65 14.87 0.32
N TYR A 233 -25.46 15.18 -0.71
CA TYR A 233 -25.59 14.28 -1.88
C TYR A 233 -24.50 14.50 -2.92
N TYR A 234 -24.15 15.76 -3.21
CA TYR A 234 -23.24 16.09 -4.30
C TYR A 234 -22.09 16.95 -3.80
N ALA A 235 -20.90 16.67 -4.25
CA ALA A 235 -19.79 17.58 -4.09
C ALA A 235 -20.13 18.90 -4.82
N ASN A 236 -20.02 20.03 -4.13
CA ASN A 236 -20.50 21.32 -4.59
C ASN A 236 -19.42 22.43 -4.57
N GLU A 237 -18.47 22.34 -3.66
CA GLU A 237 -17.39 23.29 -3.51
C GLU A 237 -16.04 22.60 -3.67
N ASN A 238 -15.10 23.21 -4.38
CA ASN A 238 -13.78 22.65 -4.68
C ASN A 238 -13.88 21.19 -5.13
N VAL A 239 -14.72 20.92 -6.13
CA VAL A 239 -14.99 19.58 -6.62
C VAL A 239 -13.78 19.05 -7.35
N TYR A 240 -13.22 17.95 -6.87
CA TYR A 240 -12.10 17.24 -7.47
C TYR A 240 -12.52 15.85 -7.93
N SER A 241 -12.02 15.45 -9.08
CA SER A 241 -12.22 14.10 -9.61
C SER A 241 -11.16 13.12 -9.07
N PRO A 242 -11.37 11.80 -9.19
CA PRO A 242 -10.31 10.82 -8.91
C PRO A 242 -9.02 11.07 -9.70
N LYS A 243 -9.11 11.60 -10.94
CA LYS A 243 -7.93 11.96 -11.72
C LYS A 243 -7.15 13.12 -11.11
N ASP A 244 -7.85 14.14 -10.60
CA ASP A 244 -7.25 15.28 -9.91
C ASP A 244 -6.52 14.82 -8.65
N PHE A 245 -7.16 13.93 -7.90
CA PHE A 245 -6.58 13.36 -6.70
C PHE A 245 -5.31 12.57 -7.00
N VAL A 246 -5.33 11.65 -7.97
CA VAL A 246 -4.17 10.82 -8.31
C VAL A 246 -3.06 11.64 -8.95
N ALA A 247 -3.37 12.65 -9.79
CA ALA A 247 -2.38 13.58 -10.32
C ALA A 247 -1.66 14.34 -9.19
N SER A 248 -2.41 14.81 -8.20
CA SER A 248 -1.88 15.51 -7.04
C SER A 248 -1.01 14.58 -6.18
N LEU A 249 -1.45 13.35 -5.95
CA LEU A 249 -0.71 12.33 -5.23
C LEU A 249 0.64 12.03 -5.91
N TYR A 250 0.63 11.78 -7.22
CA TYR A 250 1.86 11.51 -7.98
C TYR A 250 2.82 12.70 -7.93
N THR A 251 2.32 13.92 -8.15
CA THR A 251 3.14 15.14 -8.04
C THR A 251 3.75 15.29 -6.66
N LYS A 252 2.99 15.01 -5.59
CA LYS A 252 3.49 15.02 -4.19
C LYS A 252 4.59 13.99 -3.96
N MET A 253 4.52 12.85 -4.66
CA MET A 253 5.55 11.79 -4.65
C MET A 253 6.74 12.09 -5.59
N GLY A 254 6.77 13.23 -6.27
CA GLY A 254 7.82 13.57 -7.23
C GLY A 254 7.70 12.86 -8.58
N ILE A 255 6.54 12.28 -8.88
CA ILE A 255 6.26 11.58 -10.14
C ILE A 255 5.56 12.54 -11.10
N ASP A 256 6.08 12.67 -12.31
CA ASP A 256 5.40 13.41 -13.40
C ASP A 256 4.13 12.64 -13.80
N HIS A 257 2.98 13.15 -13.39
CA HIS A 257 1.68 12.57 -13.70
C HIS A 257 1.32 12.65 -15.20
N GLY A 258 1.98 13.52 -15.96
CA GLY A 258 1.83 13.65 -17.41
C GLY A 258 2.66 12.63 -18.21
N GLN A 259 3.52 11.85 -17.56
CA GLN A 259 4.39 10.89 -18.21
C GLN A 259 3.62 9.89 -19.09
N ILE A 260 4.19 9.59 -20.26
CA ILE A 260 3.66 8.59 -21.19
C ILE A 260 4.44 7.29 -21.00
N LEU A 261 3.73 6.24 -20.66
CA LEU A 261 4.22 4.86 -20.64
C LEU A 261 3.80 4.15 -21.93
N HIS A 262 4.53 3.11 -22.31
CA HIS A 262 4.19 2.32 -23.48
C HIS A 262 3.84 0.88 -23.07
N THR A 263 2.76 0.35 -23.63
CA THR A 263 2.44 -1.06 -23.52
C THR A 263 3.48 -1.91 -24.26
N PRO A 264 3.58 -3.23 -24.00
CA PRO A 264 4.49 -4.11 -24.75
C PRO A 264 4.31 -4.09 -26.27
N VAL A 265 3.14 -3.71 -26.74
CA VAL A 265 2.85 -3.56 -28.19
C VAL A 265 3.04 -2.11 -28.70
N GLY A 266 3.71 -1.26 -27.92
CA GLY A 266 4.06 0.12 -28.31
C GLY A 266 2.94 1.15 -28.19
N ARG A 267 1.75 0.80 -27.67
CA ARG A 267 0.66 1.75 -27.47
C ARG A 267 1.02 2.74 -26.36
N PRO A 268 0.97 4.08 -26.60
CA PRO A 268 1.19 5.07 -25.55
C PRO A 268 0.00 5.10 -24.58
N VAL A 269 0.31 5.18 -23.29
CA VAL A 269 -0.65 5.33 -22.20
C VAL A 269 -0.14 6.44 -21.29
N GLN A 270 -0.87 7.55 -21.22
CA GLN A 270 -0.54 8.62 -20.29
C GLN A 270 -0.85 8.17 -18.85
N LEU A 271 0.03 8.46 -17.90
CA LEU A 271 -0.11 8.04 -16.52
C LEU A 271 -1.41 8.59 -15.90
N ILE A 272 -1.65 9.89 -16.03
CA ILE A 272 -2.93 10.53 -15.71
C ILE A 272 -3.31 11.53 -16.82
N ASP A 273 -4.42 11.27 -17.50
CA ASP A 273 -4.96 12.17 -18.52
C ASP A 273 -5.75 13.32 -17.86
N LYS A 274 -5.29 14.57 -18.04
CA LYS A 274 -5.99 15.81 -17.65
C LYS A 274 -6.33 15.94 -16.17
N GLY A 275 -5.47 15.47 -15.26
CA GLY A 275 -5.65 15.70 -13.80
C GLY A 275 -5.28 17.14 -13.41
N ARG A 276 -6.16 17.82 -12.70
CA ARG A 276 -5.92 19.12 -12.08
C ARG A 276 -5.32 18.95 -10.69
N LEU A 277 -4.29 19.70 -10.34
CA LEU A 277 -3.70 19.60 -9.00
C LEU A 277 -4.59 20.24 -7.92
N ILE A 278 -4.71 19.55 -6.81
CA ILE A 278 -5.35 20.03 -5.58
C ILE A 278 -4.30 20.89 -4.87
N LYS A 279 -4.36 22.20 -5.07
CA LYS A 279 -3.32 23.14 -4.60
C LYS A 279 -3.15 23.13 -3.09
N GLU A 280 -4.22 22.92 -2.36
CA GLU A 280 -4.30 22.95 -0.90
C GLU A 280 -3.42 21.88 -0.22
N ILE A 281 -3.02 20.83 -0.94
CA ILE A 281 -2.12 19.80 -0.37
C ILE A 281 -0.64 20.09 -0.58
N PHE A 282 -0.29 21.20 -1.29
CA PHE A 282 1.09 21.60 -1.59
C PHE A 282 1.54 22.86 -0.83
N ALA A 283 0.66 23.50 -0.09
CA ALA A 283 0.93 24.77 0.59
C ALA A 283 2.00 24.67 1.69
#